data_b8ee5f3c1add12a983c1f867fb61a088
#
_entry.id   b8ee5f3c1add12a983c1f867fb61a088
#
_cell.length_a   1.000
_cell.length_b   1.000
_cell.length_c   1.000
_cell.angle_alpha   90.00
_cell.angle_beta   90.00
_cell.angle_gamma   90.00
#
_symmetry.space_group_name_H-M   'P 1'
#
loop_
_entity.id
_entity.type
_entity.pdbx_description
1 polymer ?
#
loop_
_entity_poly.entity_id
_entity_poly.type
_entity_poly.pdbx_seq_one_letter_code
_entity_poly.pdbx_strand_id
1 'polypeptide(L)'
;MVQVIHISDFHLDTNPISLKKEQLVEALIDDLKKQNIDTKNCIIVVSGDLIDKGGCSFTNTKAAFDYFKEVFFDKIKQELLISNDQFFFVPGNHDVNRNKVDQIIENGTLSSVSTIDNINDFITNNRENSKYLDRLEDYKLFEKEFYQDSQLKKQLSNFDSCFITSSNIGIACLNSSWRSSKENEEGRLIVGEKQIELAKVFLKNTDVKIAVMHHPFEDLLKEDKDKVKIILFKHFDILLIGHKHQLDIEYTKNFHGTLLKCQSNASVADFSDDQYTNGYSIINFNKGGETKICYRKYLSSHEKFVANTDIGSDSDDGCMTIPYPNDNQIAKTRIVDKALYTLENVRFDNVNEHLFTYGLDTNVPCKINELFVEPVLSNIPETHSNPDDIIYYHLSDFIRNSDNFLIYGLKESGKTTVTSQ
;
A
#
# COMPACT_ATOMS: atom_id res chain seq x y z
N MET A 1 -14.38 -13.09 3.83
CA MET A 1 -13.20 -13.25 2.94
C MET A 1 -13.34 -12.25 1.83
N VAL A 2 -12.27 -11.54 1.48
CA VAL A 2 -12.25 -10.60 0.36
C VAL A 2 -11.32 -11.18 -0.70
N GLN A 3 -11.75 -11.11 -1.96
CA GLN A 3 -10.96 -11.57 -3.09
C GLN A 3 -10.63 -10.39 -3.98
N VAL A 4 -9.34 -10.11 -4.17
CA VAL A 4 -8.84 -9.06 -5.06
C VAL A 4 -8.14 -9.71 -6.25
N ILE A 5 -8.57 -9.34 -7.44
CA ILE A 5 -7.93 -9.70 -8.70
C ILE A 5 -7.08 -8.49 -9.09
N HIS A 6 -5.77 -8.67 -9.06
CA HIS A 6 -4.82 -7.60 -9.34
C HIS A 6 -4.22 -7.77 -10.73
N ILE A 7 -4.46 -6.80 -11.56
CA ILE A 7 -4.13 -6.74 -12.99
C ILE A 7 -3.40 -5.41 -13.23
N SER A 8 -2.49 -5.35 -14.20
CA SER A 8 -1.71 -4.13 -14.49
C SER A 8 -1.18 -4.12 -15.93
N ASP A 9 -0.79 -2.95 -16.41
CA ASP A 9 0.05 -2.78 -17.60
C ASP A 9 -0.51 -3.46 -18.86
N PHE A 10 -1.64 -2.94 -19.36
CA PHE A 10 -2.25 -3.38 -20.61
C PHE A 10 -1.57 -2.81 -21.84
N HIS A 11 -1.16 -1.53 -21.79
CA HIS A 11 -0.59 -0.79 -22.89
C HIS A 11 -1.40 -0.96 -24.20
N LEU A 12 -2.73 -0.79 -24.09
CA LEU A 12 -3.63 -1.03 -25.22
C LEU A 12 -3.37 -0.05 -26.35
N ASP A 13 -3.20 -0.55 -27.58
CA ASP A 13 -2.97 0.21 -28.81
C ASP A 13 -3.75 -0.38 -29.99
N THR A 14 -3.68 0.25 -31.17
CA THR A 14 -4.35 -0.19 -32.41
C THR A 14 -3.44 -0.94 -33.38
N ASN A 15 -2.19 -1.29 -33.01
CA ASN A 15 -1.32 -2.06 -33.88
C ASN A 15 -1.87 -3.48 -34.13
N PRO A 16 -1.46 -4.20 -35.19
CA PRO A 16 -1.83 -5.61 -35.42
C PRO A 16 -1.56 -6.54 -34.22
N ILE A 17 -0.66 -6.12 -33.35
CA ILE A 17 -0.38 -6.71 -32.04
C ILE A 17 -1.59 -6.63 -31.09
N SER A 18 -2.48 -5.66 -31.31
CA SER A 18 -3.71 -5.51 -30.51
C SER A 18 -4.68 -6.68 -30.65
N LEU A 19 -4.71 -7.37 -31.78
CA LEU A 19 -5.43 -8.63 -31.94
C LEU A 19 -4.91 -9.68 -30.95
N LYS A 20 -3.60 -9.73 -30.72
CA LYS A 20 -2.98 -10.60 -29.72
C LYS A 20 -3.35 -10.15 -28.30
N LYS A 21 -3.43 -8.84 -28.03
CA LYS A 21 -3.88 -8.33 -26.75
C LYS A 21 -5.35 -8.66 -26.46
N GLU A 22 -6.21 -8.59 -27.46
CA GLU A 22 -7.60 -9.05 -27.32
C GLU A 22 -7.68 -10.55 -27.01
N GLN A 23 -6.87 -11.39 -27.66
CA GLN A 23 -6.76 -12.83 -27.34
C GLN A 23 -6.27 -13.06 -25.91
N LEU A 24 -5.30 -12.24 -25.43
CA LEU A 24 -4.84 -12.30 -24.05
C LEU A 24 -5.93 -11.92 -23.07
N VAL A 25 -6.76 -10.92 -23.38
CA VAL A 25 -7.94 -10.55 -22.57
C VAL A 25 -8.95 -11.69 -22.52
N GLU A 26 -9.23 -12.33 -23.66
CA GLU A 26 -10.13 -13.48 -23.71
C GLU A 26 -9.58 -14.65 -22.87
N ALA A 27 -8.29 -14.97 -23.00
CA ALA A 27 -7.65 -16.00 -22.21
C ALA A 27 -7.67 -15.69 -20.71
N LEU A 28 -7.51 -14.40 -20.32
CA LEU A 28 -7.62 -13.94 -18.93
C LEU A 28 -9.04 -14.15 -18.40
N ILE A 29 -10.05 -13.77 -19.15
CA ILE A 29 -11.47 -13.95 -18.78
C ILE A 29 -11.80 -15.43 -18.63
N ASP A 30 -11.35 -16.26 -19.56
CA ASP A 30 -11.55 -17.71 -19.50
C ASP A 30 -10.87 -18.36 -18.29
N ASP A 31 -9.72 -17.85 -17.89
CA ASP A 31 -9.05 -18.32 -16.68
C ASP A 31 -9.78 -17.86 -15.42
N LEU A 32 -10.19 -16.60 -15.35
CA LEU A 32 -10.97 -16.07 -14.24
C LEU A 32 -12.27 -16.87 -13.99
N LYS A 33 -12.97 -17.28 -15.04
CA LYS A 33 -14.15 -18.16 -14.92
C LYS A 33 -13.85 -19.48 -14.22
N LYS A 34 -12.61 -19.99 -14.36
CA LYS A 34 -12.18 -21.28 -13.76
C LYS A 34 -11.70 -21.12 -12.32
N GLN A 35 -11.46 -19.90 -11.83
CA GLN A 35 -10.86 -19.64 -10.52
C GLN A 35 -11.85 -19.54 -9.35
N ASN A 36 -13.10 -20.00 -9.48
CA ASN A 36 -14.12 -19.92 -8.43
C ASN A 36 -14.23 -18.51 -7.80
N ILE A 37 -14.28 -17.48 -8.63
CA ILE A 37 -14.34 -16.09 -8.19
C ILE A 37 -15.69 -15.83 -7.51
N ASP A 38 -15.64 -15.24 -6.32
CA ASP A 38 -16.84 -14.74 -5.65
C ASP A 38 -17.33 -13.46 -6.35
N THR A 39 -18.13 -13.64 -7.40
CA THR A 39 -18.63 -12.53 -8.24
C THR A 39 -19.46 -11.50 -7.48
N LYS A 40 -19.89 -11.78 -6.24
CA LYS A 40 -20.63 -10.82 -5.40
C LYS A 40 -19.70 -9.90 -4.61
N ASN A 41 -18.53 -10.40 -4.20
CA ASN A 41 -17.62 -9.69 -3.31
C ASN A 41 -16.20 -9.54 -3.87
N CYS A 42 -15.94 -9.95 -5.13
CA CYS A 42 -14.63 -9.75 -5.73
C CYS A 42 -14.40 -8.27 -6.05
N ILE A 43 -13.13 -7.90 -6.00
CA ILE A 43 -12.61 -6.58 -6.35
C ILE A 43 -11.61 -6.77 -7.48
N ILE A 44 -11.77 -6.07 -8.59
CA ILE A 44 -10.82 -6.07 -9.70
C ILE A 44 -10.05 -4.74 -9.65
N VAL A 45 -8.74 -4.83 -9.47
CA VAL A 45 -7.85 -3.67 -9.43
C VAL A 45 -6.97 -3.66 -10.66
N VAL A 46 -6.95 -2.52 -11.36
CA VAL A 46 -6.02 -2.26 -12.46
C VAL A 46 -5.05 -1.18 -12.03
N SER A 47 -3.80 -1.56 -11.78
CA SER A 47 -2.80 -0.65 -11.21
C SER A 47 -2.05 0.18 -12.26
N GLY A 48 -2.74 0.62 -13.32
CA GLY A 48 -2.27 1.61 -14.29
C GLY A 48 -1.84 1.04 -15.63
N ASP A 49 -1.47 1.95 -16.53
CA ASP A 49 -1.09 1.71 -17.93
C ASP A 49 -2.18 0.94 -18.71
N LEU A 50 -3.39 1.52 -18.70
CA LEU A 50 -4.55 0.99 -19.41
C LEU A 50 -4.34 1.06 -20.91
N ILE A 51 -3.86 2.22 -21.41
CA ILE A 51 -3.59 2.51 -22.82
C ILE A 51 -2.10 2.75 -23.05
N ASP A 52 -1.62 2.70 -24.29
CA ASP A 52 -0.22 2.98 -24.62
C ASP A 52 -0.02 4.43 -25.01
N LYS A 53 1.02 5.07 -24.47
CA LYS A 53 1.54 6.41 -24.85
C LYS A 53 0.48 7.48 -25.06
N GLY A 54 -0.46 7.59 -24.10
CA GLY A 54 -1.56 8.55 -24.17
C GLY A 54 -2.54 8.30 -25.31
N GLY A 55 -2.62 7.07 -25.79
CA GLY A 55 -3.50 6.68 -26.90
C GLY A 55 -3.01 7.18 -28.27
N CYS A 56 -1.71 7.33 -28.48
CA CYS A 56 -1.12 7.89 -29.69
C CYS A 56 -1.46 7.12 -30.98
N SER A 57 -1.84 5.84 -30.88
CA SER A 57 -2.28 5.02 -32.01
C SER A 57 -3.77 5.22 -32.34
N PHE A 58 -4.53 5.89 -31.49
CA PHE A 58 -5.95 6.18 -31.70
C PHE A 58 -6.15 7.59 -32.27
N THR A 59 -7.39 7.90 -32.66
CA THR A 59 -7.74 9.24 -33.16
C THR A 59 -7.55 10.33 -32.11
N ASN A 60 -7.73 9.99 -30.83
CA ASN A 60 -7.47 10.83 -29.66
C ASN A 60 -7.41 9.95 -28.40
N THR A 61 -6.95 10.51 -27.28
CA THR A 61 -6.80 9.81 -26.00
C THR A 61 -8.14 9.28 -25.46
N LYS A 62 -9.24 10.04 -25.62
CA LYS A 62 -10.57 9.59 -25.19
C LYS A 62 -10.98 8.30 -25.92
N ALA A 63 -10.78 8.24 -27.24
CA ALA A 63 -11.12 7.04 -28.03
C ALA A 63 -10.32 5.81 -27.57
N ALA A 64 -9.10 5.99 -27.08
CA ALA A 64 -8.30 4.90 -26.52
C ALA A 64 -8.92 4.35 -25.22
N PHE A 65 -9.36 5.22 -24.31
CA PHE A 65 -10.04 4.81 -23.08
C PHE A 65 -11.41 4.18 -23.34
N ASP A 66 -12.17 4.71 -24.32
CA ASP A 66 -13.46 4.13 -24.71
C ASP A 66 -13.26 2.71 -25.25
N TYR A 67 -12.23 2.49 -26.07
CA TYR A 67 -11.89 1.17 -26.58
C TYR A 67 -11.39 0.23 -25.48
N PHE A 68 -10.55 0.71 -24.54
CA PHE A 68 -10.15 -0.08 -23.38
C PHE A 68 -11.37 -0.54 -22.56
N LYS A 69 -12.32 0.36 -22.32
CA LYS A 69 -13.57 0.03 -21.63
C LYS A 69 -14.32 -1.09 -22.33
N GLU A 70 -14.47 -1.00 -23.64
CA GLU A 70 -15.19 -1.98 -24.47
C GLU A 70 -14.51 -3.35 -24.42
N VAL A 71 -13.20 -3.41 -24.70
CA VAL A 71 -12.47 -4.68 -24.85
C VAL A 71 -12.16 -5.36 -23.52
N PHE A 72 -12.15 -4.61 -22.43
CA PHE A 72 -11.80 -5.17 -21.12
C PHE A 72 -12.95 -5.06 -20.12
N PHE A 73 -13.31 -3.87 -19.65
CA PHE A 73 -14.29 -3.73 -18.58
C PHE A 73 -15.67 -4.28 -18.96
N ASP A 74 -16.18 -3.96 -20.12
CA ASP A 74 -17.51 -4.39 -20.54
C ASP A 74 -17.55 -5.89 -20.81
N LYS A 75 -16.49 -6.47 -21.40
CA LYS A 75 -16.37 -7.94 -21.57
C LYS A 75 -16.34 -8.65 -20.22
N ILE A 76 -15.50 -8.22 -19.27
CA ILE A 76 -15.45 -8.86 -17.94
C ILE A 76 -16.79 -8.73 -17.21
N LYS A 77 -17.43 -7.56 -17.25
CA LYS A 77 -18.75 -7.38 -16.62
C LYS A 77 -19.78 -8.35 -17.17
N GLN A 78 -19.80 -8.51 -18.48
CA GLN A 78 -20.72 -9.42 -19.14
C GLN A 78 -20.43 -10.88 -18.78
N GLU A 79 -19.17 -11.28 -18.82
CA GLU A 79 -18.76 -12.69 -18.68
C GLU A 79 -18.75 -13.18 -17.22
N LEU A 80 -18.46 -12.29 -16.26
CA LEU A 80 -18.47 -12.62 -14.82
C LEU A 80 -19.73 -12.13 -14.11
N LEU A 81 -20.66 -11.45 -14.78
CA LEU A 81 -21.88 -10.89 -14.22
C LEU A 81 -21.63 -9.95 -13.04
N ILE A 82 -20.64 -9.07 -13.17
CA ILE A 82 -20.25 -8.08 -12.16
C ILE A 82 -20.56 -6.65 -12.63
N SER A 83 -20.50 -5.68 -11.71
CA SER A 83 -20.83 -4.28 -11.98
C SER A 83 -19.61 -3.37 -11.98
N ASN A 84 -19.77 -2.10 -12.39
CA ASN A 84 -18.71 -1.09 -12.30
C ASN A 84 -18.22 -0.89 -10.86
N ASP A 85 -19.05 -1.16 -9.86
CA ASP A 85 -18.72 -1.00 -8.44
C ASP A 85 -17.66 -1.98 -7.92
N GLN A 86 -17.24 -2.92 -8.76
CA GLN A 86 -16.22 -3.92 -8.42
C GLN A 86 -14.86 -3.64 -9.09
N PHE A 87 -14.77 -2.63 -9.95
CA PHE A 87 -13.51 -2.23 -10.58
C PHE A 87 -12.94 -0.99 -9.92
N PHE A 88 -11.61 -0.98 -9.75
CA PHE A 88 -10.85 0.14 -9.22
C PHE A 88 -9.55 0.27 -10.01
N PHE A 89 -9.21 1.49 -10.43
CA PHE A 89 -8.04 1.69 -11.28
C PHE A 89 -7.37 3.03 -11.02
N VAL A 90 -6.09 3.11 -11.35
CA VAL A 90 -5.26 4.32 -11.26
C VAL A 90 -4.64 4.62 -12.62
N PRO A 91 -4.22 5.85 -12.90
CA PRO A 91 -3.46 6.12 -14.10
C PRO A 91 -2.02 5.65 -13.95
N GLY A 92 -1.47 5.05 -15.02
CA GLY A 92 -0.05 4.85 -15.18
C GLY A 92 0.60 5.96 -16.02
N ASN A 93 1.90 5.87 -16.25
CA ASN A 93 2.61 6.89 -17.07
C ASN A 93 2.28 6.81 -18.57
N HIS A 94 1.78 5.69 -19.04
CA HIS A 94 1.26 5.56 -20.41
C HIS A 94 -0.17 6.08 -20.57
N ASP A 95 -0.92 6.25 -19.50
CA ASP A 95 -2.26 6.88 -19.51
C ASP A 95 -2.21 8.41 -19.63
N VAL A 96 -1.01 8.97 -19.56
CA VAL A 96 -0.77 10.42 -19.65
C VAL A 96 -0.61 10.86 -21.12
N ASN A 97 -1.41 11.85 -21.51
CA ASN A 97 -1.24 12.49 -22.82
C ASN A 97 -0.04 13.45 -22.80
N ARG A 98 1.13 12.93 -23.18
CA ARG A 98 2.39 13.70 -23.16
C ARG A 98 2.39 14.88 -24.14
N ASN A 99 1.52 14.89 -25.17
CA ASN A 99 1.40 16.02 -26.10
C ASN A 99 0.76 17.26 -25.43
N LYS A 100 0.08 17.09 -24.31
CA LYS A 100 -0.47 18.18 -23.49
C LYS A 100 0.53 18.70 -22.43
N VAL A 101 1.77 18.21 -22.41
CA VAL A 101 2.82 18.66 -21.47
C VAL A 101 3.48 19.93 -22.01
N ASP A 102 3.21 21.06 -21.36
CA ASP A 102 3.97 22.29 -21.58
C ASP A 102 5.25 22.29 -20.74
N GLN A 103 6.43 22.35 -21.38
CA GLN A 103 7.72 22.26 -20.69
C GLN A 103 8.00 23.48 -19.79
N ILE A 104 7.43 24.64 -20.08
CA ILE A 104 7.60 25.85 -19.25
C ILE A 104 6.79 25.67 -17.96
N ILE A 105 5.54 25.26 -18.10
CA ILE A 105 4.65 24.94 -16.95
C ILE A 105 5.26 23.81 -16.14
N GLU A 106 5.76 22.78 -16.79
CA GLU A 106 6.37 21.63 -16.13
C GLU A 106 7.59 22.03 -15.28
N ASN A 107 8.51 22.81 -15.86
CA ASN A 107 9.70 23.28 -15.15
C ASN A 107 9.32 24.25 -14.00
N GLY A 108 8.32 25.11 -14.21
CA GLY A 108 7.79 25.99 -13.17
C GLY A 108 7.16 25.22 -12.01
N THR A 109 6.38 24.19 -12.31
CA THR A 109 5.79 23.30 -11.32
C THR A 109 6.87 22.53 -10.53
N LEU A 110 7.88 21.97 -11.21
CA LEU A 110 9.02 21.30 -10.56
C LEU A 110 9.73 22.19 -9.57
N SER A 111 9.96 23.45 -9.94
CA SER A 111 10.60 24.43 -9.06
C SER A 111 9.72 24.77 -7.87
N SER A 112 8.40 24.75 -8.01
CA SER A 112 7.45 25.11 -6.96
C SER A 112 7.16 23.97 -5.99
N VAL A 113 7.27 22.70 -6.40
CA VAL A 113 6.98 21.51 -5.55
C VAL A 113 8.28 20.90 -4.98
N SER A 114 9.20 21.73 -4.52
CA SER A 114 10.52 21.32 -4.04
C SER A 114 10.56 20.85 -2.58
N THR A 115 9.51 21.09 -1.81
CA THR A 115 9.36 20.66 -0.41
C THR A 115 8.04 19.95 -0.20
N ILE A 116 7.94 19.18 0.89
CA ILE A 116 6.68 18.48 1.26
C ILE A 116 5.52 19.46 1.42
N ASP A 117 5.74 20.60 2.08
CA ASP A 117 4.69 21.61 2.27
C ASP A 117 4.20 22.17 0.93
N ASN A 118 5.13 22.48 0.03
CA ASN A 118 4.80 22.95 -1.31
C ASN A 118 4.04 21.89 -2.13
N ILE A 119 4.40 20.61 -2.01
CA ILE A 119 3.67 19.50 -2.63
C ILE A 119 2.24 19.45 -2.10
N ASN A 120 2.08 19.50 -0.77
CA ASN A 120 0.79 19.44 -0.10
C ASN A 120 -0.11 20.62 -0.47
N ASP A 121 0.46 21.82 -0.53
CA ASP A 121 -0.25 23.02 -0.96
C ASP A 121 -0.66 22.94 -2.44
N PHE A 122 0.23 22.47 -3.31
CA PHE A 122 -0.07 22.28 -4.72
C PHE A 122 -1.23 21.29 -4.92
N ILE A 123 -1.20 20.12 -4.26
CA ILE A 123 -2.28 19.14 -4.32
C ILE A 123 -3.59 19.74 -3.80
N THR A 124 -3.55 20.44 -2.68
CA THR A 124 -4.73 21.03 -2.07
C THR A 124 -5.40 22.06 -3.00
N ASN A 125 -4.61 22.95 -3.60
CA ASN A 125 -5.09 24.03 -4.45
C ASN A 125 -5.54 23.58 -5.84
N ASN A 126 -5.10 22.42 -6.32
CA ASN A 126 -5.39 21.91 -7.65
C ASN A 126 -6.28 20.66 -7.64
N ARG A 127 -6.93 20.37 -6.53
CA ARG A 127 -7.68 19.13 -6.32
C ARG A 127 -8.91 19.00 -7.22
N GLU A 128 -9.62 20.06 -7.46
CA GLU A 128 -10.87 20.05 -8.23
C GLU A 128 -10.70 20.59 -9.65
N ASN A 129 -9.95 21.67 -9.81
CA ASN A 129 -9.74 22.32 -11.11
C ASN A 129 -8.27 22.69 -11.24
N SER A 130 -7.60 22.17 -12.26
CA SER A 130 -6.20 22.47 -12.47
C SER A 130 -5.80 22.40 -13.95
N LYS A 131 -5.38 23.54 -14.47
CA LYS A 131 -4.71 23.62 -15.79
C LYS A 131 -3.31 22.99 -15.81
N TYR A 132 -2.76 22.61 -14.66
CA TYR A 132 -1.46 21.95 -14.56
C TYR A 132 -1.55 20.43 -14.76
N LEU A 133 -2.77 19.89 -14.86
CA LEU A 133 -3.05 18.46 -14.99
C LEU A 133 -3.76 18.12 -16.31
N ASP A 134 -3.73 19.02 -17.31
CA ASP A 134 -4.36 18.83 -18.62
C ASP A 134 -3.94 17.52 -19.30
N ARG A 135 -2.73 17.03 -19.00
CA ARG A 135 -2.22 15.74 -19.46
C ARG A 135 -3.03 14.53 -18.99
N LEU A 136 -3.77 14.66 -17.89
CA LEU A 136 -4.63 13.62 -17.32
C LEU A 136 -6.12 13.90 -17.50
N GLU A 137 -6.50 14.97 -18.20
CA GLU A 137 -7.89 15.37 -18.39
C GLU A 137 -8.74 14.25 -18.99
N ASP A 138 -8.25 13.59 -20.04
CA ASP A 138 -8.97 12.51 -20.71
C ASP A 138 -9.15 11.29 -19.79
N TYR A 139 -8.12 10.94 -18.99
CA TYR A 139 -8.22 9.89 -17.96
C TYR A 139 -9.25 10.25 -16.88
N LYS A 140 -9.23 11.46 -16.38
CA LYS A 140 -10.17 11.89 -15.33
C LYS A 140 -11.60 12.00 -15.84
N LEU A 141 -11.79 12.36 -17.10
CA LEU A 141 -13.09 12.30 -17.74
C LEU A 141 -13.60 10.86 -17.83
N PHE A 142 -12.75 9.95 -18.31
CA PHE A 142 -13.04 8.52 -18.37
C PHE A 142 -13.40 7.94 -16.98
N GLU A 143 -12.61 8.22 -15.96
CA GLU A 143 -12.88 7.78 -14.58
C GLU A 143 -14.24 8.30 -14.08
N LYS A 144 -14.53 9.58 -14.30
CA LYS A 144 -15.80 10.20 -13.90
C LYS A 144 -16.99 9.58 -14.62
N GLU A 145 -16.90 9.36 -15.94
CA GLU A 145 -17.92 8.71 -16.74
C GLU A 145 -18.12 7.25 -16.30
N PHE A 146 -17.04 6.51 -16.02
CA PHE A 146 -17.10 5.11 -15.58
C PHE A 146 -17.86 4.95 -14.26
N TYR A 147 -17.67 5.87 -13.31
CA TYR A 147 -18.32 5.80 -12.00
C TYR A 147 -19.57 6.68 -11.89
N GLN A 148 -20.10 7.21 -12.99
CA GLN A 148 -21.26 8.11 -12.97
C GLN A 148 -22.47 7.48 -12.25
N ASP A 149 -22.80 6.25 -12.57
CA ASP A 149 -23.95 5.51 -12.02
C ASP A 149 -23.59 4.62 -10.82
N SER A 150 -22.35 4.66 -10.36
CA SER A 150 -21.87 3.88 -9.24
C SER A 150 -22.55 4.25 -7.93
N GLN A 151 -23.02 3.25 -7.18
CA GLN A 151 -23.66 3.41 -5.88
C GLN A 151 -22.66 3.39 -4.71
N LEU A 152 -21.36 3.25 -4.97
CA LEU A 152 -20.33 3.29 -3.96
C LEU A 152 -20.28 4.65 -3.27
N LYS A 153 -19.99 4.64 -1.98
CA LYS A 153 -19.52 5.86 -1.32
C LYS A 153 -18.14 6.18 -1.88
N LYS A 154 -18.04 7.29 -2.61
CA LYS A 154 -16.84 7.67 -3.36
C LYS A 154 -16.48 9.13 -3.19
N GLN A 155 -15.20 9.43 -3.37
CA GLN A 155 -14.65 10.76 -3.51
C GLN A 155 -13.66 10.73 -4.66
N LEU A 156 -13.92 11.49 -5.72
CA LEU A 156 -13.05 11.62 -6.88
C LEU A 156 -12.38 12.99 -6.87
N SER A 157 -11.09 13.04 -7.18
CA SER A 157 -10.35 14.28 -7.36
C SER A 157 -9.34 14.16 -8.51
N ASN A 158 -8.62 15.20 -8.82
CA ASN A 158 -7.58 15.16 -9.83
C ASN A 158 -6.38 14.27 -9.42
N PHE A 159 -6.17 14.06 -8.13
CA PHE A 159 -5.00 13.32 -7.60
C PHE A 159 -5.36 11.95 -7.07
N ASP A 160 -6.47 11.83 -6.34
CA ASP A 160 -6.86 10.58 -5.70
C ASP A 160 -8.34 10.29 -5.92
N SER A 161 -8.68 9.01 -5.95
CA SER A 161 -10.04 8.54 -5.95
C SER A 161 -10.21 7.50 -4.85
N CYS A 162 -11.17 7.74 -3.95
CA CYS A 162 -11.40 6.90 -2.79
C CYS A 162 -12.79 6.28 -2.82
N PHE A 163 -12.88 5.01 -2.43
CA PHE A 163 -14.11 4.24 -2.48
C PHE A 163 -14.29 3.41 -1.21
N ILE A 164 -15.54 3.20 -0.81
CA ILE A 164 -15.92 2.25 0.21
C ILE A 164 -16.87 1.24 -0.41
N THR A 165 -16.48 -0.03 -0.45
CA THR A 165 -17.31 -1.11 -1.02
C THR A 165 -18.45 -1.50 -0.09
N SER A 166 -19.43 -2.26 -0.60
CA SER A 166 -20.52 -2.82 0.19
C SER A 166 -20.04 -3.75 1.32
N SER A 167 -18.89 -4.38 1.14
CA SER A 167 -18.22 -5.22 2.15
C SER A 167 -17.34 -4.43 3.12
N ASN A 168 -17.52 -3.10 3.21
CA ASN A 168 -16.77 -2.18 4.08
C ASN A 168 -15.25 -2.19 3.87
N ILE A 169 -14.81 -2.39 2.62
CA ILE A 169 -13.40 -2.29 2.23
C ILE A 169 -13.16 -0.89 1.70
N GLY A 170 -12.12 -0.23 2.20
CA GLY A 170 -11.65 1.06 1.73
C GLY A 170 -10.60 0.91 0.65
N ILE A 171 -10.79 1.58 -0.47
CA ILE A 171 -9.83 1.58 -1.57
C ILE A 171 -9.41 3.02 -1.86
N ALA A 172 -8.10 3.27 -1.85
CA ALA A 172 -7.49 4.54 -2.20
C ALA A 172 -6.69 4.36 -3.50
N CYS A 173 -7.24 4.86 -4.58
CA CYS A 173 -6.57 4.98 -5.87
C CYS A 173 -5.73 6.27 -5.88
N LEU A 174 -4.41 6.13 -5.69
CA LEU A 174 -3.45 7.22 -5.56
C LEU A 174 -2.79 7.48 -6.92
N ASN A 175 -2.83 8.72 -7.37
CA ASN A 175 -2.22 9.09 -8.64
C ASN A 175 -0.73 9.35 -8.44
N SER A 176 0.12 8.44 -8.89
CA SER A 176 1.58 8.60 -8.96
C SER A 176 2.05 9.14 -10.31
N SER A 177 1.13 9.28 -11.30
CA SER A 177 1.44 9.65 -12.69
C SER A 177 1.19 11.11 -13.00
N TRP A 178 0.73 11.92 -12.02
CA TRP A 178 0.39 13.32 -12.28
C TRP A 178 1.59 14.19 -12.68
N ARG A 179 2.82 13.71 -12.40
CA ARG A 179 4.06 14.33 -12.81
C ARG A 179 4.72 13.63 -13.99
N SER A 180 4.15 12.55 -14.52
CA SER A 180 4.70 11.81 -15.66
C SER A 180 4.77 12.69 -16.92
N SER A 181 5.94 12.81 -17.50
CA SER A 181 6.21 13.69 -18.64
C SER A 181 7.30 13.18 -19.60
N LYS A 182 8.11 12.20 -19.16
CA LYS A 182 9.30 11.67 -19.88
C LYS A 182 9.35 10.15 -19.76
N GLU A 183 10.28 9.54 -20.49
CA GLU A 183 10.49 8.08 -20.41
C GLU A 183 11.27 7.65 -19.16
N ASN A 184 12.24 8.44 -18.70
CA ASN A 184 12.99 8.15 -17.47
C ASN A 184 12.51 9.04 -16.33
N GLU A 185 11.73 8.47 -15.44
CA GLU A 185 11.05 9.16 -14.34
C GLU A 185 11.54 8.72 -12.95
N GLU A 186 12.50 7.78 -12.87
CA GLU A 186 13.04 7.27 -11.63
C GLU A 186 13.52 8.39 -10.70
N GLY A 187 13.05 8.36 -9.45
CA GLY A 187 13.37 9.35 -8.42
C GLY A 187 12.78 10.75 -8.65
N ARG A 188 11.80 10.92 -9.55
CA ARG A 188 11.22 12.23 -9.92
C ARG A 188 9.73 12.34 -9.71
N LEU A 189 9.04 11.23 -9.60
CA LEU A 189 7.59 11.21 -9.46
C LEU A 189 7.17 11.61 -8.04
N ILE A 190 5.97 12.07 -7.92
CA ILE A 190 5.40 12.55 -6.66
C ILE A 190 4.00 11.95 -6.51
N VAL A 191 3.75 11.30 -5.39
CA VAL A 191 2.39 10.98 -4.93
C VAL A 191 1.86 12.14 -4.11
N GLY A 192 2.62 12.56 -3.12
CA GLY A 192 2.25 13.58 -2.14
C GLY A 192 1.53 12.99 -0.92
N GLU A 193 2.04 13.30 0.25
CA GLU A 193 1.45 12.83 1.52
C GLU A 193 -0.02 13.25 1.64
N LYS A 194 -0.41 14.39 1.05
CA LYS A 194 -1.77 14.94 1.11
C LYS A 194 -2.82 14.01 0.50
N GLN A 195 -2.52 13.31 -0.60
CA GLN A 195 -3.43 12.32 -1.18
C GLN A 195 -3.77 11.24 -0.14
N ILE A 196 -2.75 10.71 0.54
CA ILE A 196 -2.89 9.59 1.47
C ILE A 196 -3.59 10.03 2.77
N GLU A 197 -3.27 11.23 3.26
CA GLU A 197 -3.92 11.79 4.44
C GLU A 197 -5.42 12.00 4.23
N LEU A 198 -5.84 12.48 3.06
CA LEU A 198 -7.25 12.63 2.73
C LEU A 198 -7.94 11.27 2.55
N ALA A 199 -7.29 10.34 1.87
CA ALA A 199 -7.77 8.97 1.75
C ALA A 199 -7.94 8.31 3.13
N LYS A 200 -6.96 8.44 4.03
CA LYS A 200 -7.04 7.94 5.41
C LYS A 200 -8.26 8.49 6.15
N VAL A 201 -8.56 9.78 6.02
CA VAL A 201 -9.73 10.39 6.66
C VAL A 201 -11.02 9.83 6.08
N PHE A 202 -11.13 9.71 4.76
CA PHE A 202 -12.32 9.17 4.10
C PHE A 202 -12.56 7.71 4.48
N LEU A 203 -11.49 6.90 4.55
CA LEU A 203 -11.53 5.46 4.80
C LEU A 203 -11.43 5.09 6.29
N LYS A 204 -11.53 6.04 7.22
CA LYS A 204 -11.23 5.81 8.66
C LYS A 204 -12.00 4.66 9.31
N ASN A 205 -13.23 4.41 8.86
CA ASN A 205 -14.15 3.42 9.46
C ASN A 205 -14.23 2.12 8.64
N THR A 206 -13.36 1.89 7.67
CA THR A 206 -13.34 0.65 6.89
C THR A 206 -12.55 -0.44 7.59
N ASP A 207 -12.92 -1.70 7.35
CA ASP A 207 -12.31 -2.86 7.98
C ASP A 207 -10.92 -3.15 7.43
N VAL A 208 -10.75 -3.00 6.13
CA VAL A 208 -9.51 -3.21 5.40
C VAL A 208 -9.27 -2.00 4.51
N LYS A 209 -8.03 -1.56 4.39
CA LYS A 209 -7.62 -0.44 3.56
C LYS A 209 -6.60 -0.88 2.52
N ILE A 210 -6.98 -0.74 1.27
CA ILE A 210 -6.14 -1.06 0.10
C ILE A 210 -5.72 0.26 -0.54
N ALA A 211 -4.42 0.47 -0.68
CA ALA A 211 -3.87 1.53 -1.52
C ALA A 211 -3.50 0.96 -2.88
N VAL A 212 -3.76 1.70 -3.94
CA VAL A 212 -3.38 1.37 -5.31
C VAL A 212 -2.61 2.55 -5.86
N MET A 213 -1.45 2.32 -6.42
CA MET A 213 -0.71 3.31 -7.22
C MET A 213 0.05 2.58 -8.33
N HIS A 214 0.44 3.29 -9.39
CA HIS A 214 1.12 2.63 -10.50
C HIS A 214 2.60 2.42 -10.22
N HIS A 215 3.30 3.49 -9.87
CA HIS A 215 4.76 3.47 -9.73
C HIS A 215 5.20 2.94 -8.37
N PRO A 216 6.29 2.17 -8.32
CA PRO A 216 6.92 1.74 -7.06
C PRO A 216 7.59 2.92 -6.34
N PHE A 217 7.94 2.70 -5.07
CA PHE A 217 8.55 3.74 -4.24
C PHE A 217 9.87 4.29 -4.79
N GLU A 218 10.60 3.47 -5.53
CA GLU A 218 11.93 3.80 -6.09
C GLU A 218 11.83 4.92 -7.13
N ASP A 219 10.70 5.04 -7.81
CA ASP A 219 10.46 6.05 -8.84
C ASP A 219 10.03 7.40 -8.24
N LEU A 220 9.69 7.43 -6.94
CA LEU A 220 9.28 8.64 -6.25
C LEU A 220 10.48 9.50 -5.82
N LEU A 221 10.27 10.82 -5.84
CA LEU A 221 11.19 11.79 -5.26
C LEU A 221 11.51 11.41 -3.81
N LYS A 222 12.76 11.49 -3.41
CA LYS A 222 13.24 10.96 -2.13
C LYS A 222 12.45 11.50 -0.93
N GLU A 223 12.22 12.81 -0.89
CA GLU A 223 11.50 13.48 0.18
C GLU A 223 10.04 13.03 0.26
N ASP A 224 9.38 12.85 -0.87
CA ASP A 224 8.01 12.35 -0.97
C ASP A 224 7.93 10.87 -0.60
N LYS A 225 8.84 10.06 -1.14
CA LYS A 225 8.93 8.62 -0.87
C LYS A 225 8.91 8.27 0.61
N ASP A 226 9.75 8.93 1.39
CA ASP A 226 9.90 8.62 2.82
C ASP A 226 8.60 8.92 3.59
N LYS A 227 7.91 10.01 3.26
CA LYS A 227 6.61 10.36 3.85
C LYS A 227 5.49 9.42 3.43
N VAL A 228 5.39 9.17 2.12
CA VAL A 228 4.41 8.24 1.54
C VAL A 228 4.52 6.85 2.18
N LYS A 229 5.74 6.30 2.27
CA LYS A 229 5.99 5.01 2.94
C LYS A 229 5.50 5.01 4.38
N ILE A 230 5.89 5.99 5.18
CA ILE A 230 5.50 6.07 6.59
C ILE A 230 3.98 6.04 6.76
N ILE A 231 3.25 6.82 5.97
CA ILE A 231 1.79 6.93 6.13
C ILE A 231 1.08 5.66 5.63
N LEU A 232 1.55 5.08 4.52
CA LEU A 232 1.00 3.82 4.00
C LEU A 232 1.18 2.69 5.03
N PHE A 233 2.38 2.52 5.59
CA PHE A 233 2.63 1.52 6.64
C PHE A 233 1.76 1.71 7.89
N LYS A 234 1.45 2.96 8.26
CA LYS A 234 0.63 3.26 9.45
C LYS A 234 -0.86 2.98 9.26
N HIS A 235 -1.37 3.11 8.05
CA HIS A 235 -2.80 3.27 7.85
C HIS A 235 -3.41 2.35 6.81
N PHE A 236 -2.61 1.64 6.03
CA PHE A 236 -3.08 0.72 4.99
C PHE A 236 -2.60 -0.70 5.27
N ASP A 237 -3.36 -1.67 4.81
CA ASP A 237 -3.07 -3.09 4.99
C ASP A 237 -2.37 -3.66 3.75
N ILE A 238 -2.79 -3.22 2.56
CA ILE A 238 -2.29 -3.70 1.27
C ILE A 238 -1.95 -2.52 0.37
N LEU A 239 -0.85 -2.64 -0.36
CA LEU A 239 -0.45 -1.74 -1.45
C LEU A 239 -0.31 -2.54 -2.74
N LEU A 240 -1.06 -2.15 -3.77
CA LEU A 240 -1.01 -2.75 -5.09
C LEU A 240 -0.32 -1.79 -6.06
N ILE A 241 0.69 -2.28 -6.80
CA ILE A 241 1.48 -1.49 -7.75
C ILE A 241 1.72 -2.24 -9.06
N GLY A 242 2.02 -1.50 -10.13
CA GLY A 242 2.36 -2.02 -11.47
C GLY A 242 3.76 -1.58 -11.94
N HIS A 243 3.86 -1.12 -13.19
CA HIS A 243 4.97 -0.43 -13.83
C HIS A 243 6.20 -1.27 -14.19
N LYS A 244 6.75 -2.05 -13.28
CA LYS A 244 8.03 -2.77 -13.51
C LYS A 244 7.86 -4.08 -14.30
N HIS A 245 6.66 -4.48 -14.65
CA HIS A 245 6.31 -5.71 -15.37
C HIS A 245 6.92 -6.99 -14.73
N GLN A 246 7.24 -6.91 -13.46
CA GLN A 246 7.85 -8.00 -12.69
C GLN A 246 7.02 -8.25 -11.44
N LEU A 247 6.80 -9.51 -11.15
CA LEU A 247 6.13 -9.91 -9.94
C LEU A 247 7.04 -9.71 -8.73
N ASP A 248 6.54 -9.00 -7.74
CA ASP A 248 7.20 -8.88 -6.44
C ASP A 248 6.18 -8.82 -5.31
N ILE A 249 6.48 -9.52 -4.22
CA ILE A 249 5.69 -9.47 -3.01
C ILE A 249 6.59 -9.24 -1.83
N GLU A 250 6.21 -8.24 -1.08
CA GLU A 250 6.91 -7.88 0.12
C GLU A 250 5.89 -7.75 1.27
N TYR A 251 6.02 -8.62 2.25
CA TYR A 251 5.32 -8.51 3.51
C TYR A 251 6.26 -7.95 4.54
N THR A 252 6.12 -6.67 4.84
CA THR A 252 7.06 -5.95 5.71
C THR A 252 6.37 -5.47 6.97
N LYS A 253 6.98 -5.76 8.11
CA LYS A 253 6.65 -5.19 9.41
C LYS A 253 7.79 -4.29 9.88
N ASN A 254 7.48 -3.04 10.21
CA ASN A 254 8.43 -2.07 10.73
C ASN A 254 7.80 -1.24 11.85
N PHE A 255 8.54 -0.24 12.38
CA PHE A 255 8.05 0.65 13.44
C PHE A 255 6.79 1.43 13.10
N HIS A 256 6.49 1.62 11.82
CA HIS A 256 5.33 2.36 11.37
C HIS A 256 4.10 1.48 11.22
N GLY A 257 4.28 0.20 11.02
CA GLY A 257 3.19 -0.76 10.87
C GLY A 257 3.55 -1.96 10.00
N THR A 258 2.52 -2.61 9.50
CA THR A 258 2.64 -3.76 8.59
C THR A 258 1.96 -3.42 7.28
N LEU A 259 2.62 -3.74 6.18
CA LEU A 259 2.10 -3.51 4.83
C LEU A 259 2.41 -4.74 3.96
N LEU A 260 1.39 -5.24 3.28
CA LEU A 260 1.56 -6.20 2.18
C LEU A 260 1.65 -5.42 0.87
N LYS A 261 2.84 -5.35 0.28
CA LYS A 261 3.06 -4.77 -1.05
C LYS A 261 2.98 -5.88 -2.09
N CYS A 262 2.11 -5.75 -3.07
CA CYS A 262 2.01 -6.64 -4.20
C CYS A 262 2.25 -5.87 -5.49
N GLN A 263 3.29 -6.23 -6.22
CA GLN A 263 3.59 -5.72 -7.55
C GLN A 263 3.13 -6.75 -8.58
N SER A 264 2.42 -6.30 -9.61
CA SER A 264 1.90 -7.15 -10.68
C SER A 264 2.87 -7.23 -11.84
N ASN A 265 2.87 -8.38 -12.53
CA ASN A 265 3.36 -8.43 -13.91
C ASN A 265 2.46 -7.60 -14.82
N ALA A 266 2.96 -7.27 -16.01
CA ALA A 266 2.05 -6.84 -17.07
C ALA A 266 1.06 -7.99 -17.38
N SER A 267 -0.22 -7.64 -17.50
CA SER A 267 -1.25 -8.67 -17.68
C SER A 267 -1.54 -8.95 -19.14
N VAL A 268 -1.41 -7.92 -19.99
CA VAL A 268 -1.79 -7.98 -21.41
C VAL A 268 -0.77 -7.18 -22.25
N ALA A 269 0.51 -7.25 -21.95
CA ALA A 269 1.54 -6.61 -22.76
C ALA A 269 2.06 -7.56 -23.84
N ASP A 270 2.56 -7.00 -24.94
CA ASP A 270 3.29 -7.76 -25.94
C ASP A 270 4.78 -7.61 -25.68
N PHE A 271 5.38 -8.67 -25.20
CA PHE A 271 6.81 -8.69 -24.97
C PHE A 271 7.54 -9.29 -26.17
N SER A 272 8.55 -8.57 -26.64
CA SER A 272 9.56 -9.10 -27.56
C SER A 272 10.68 -9.85 -26.84
N ASP A 273 10.69 -9.83 -25.50
CA ASP A 273 11.71 -10.42 -24.64
C ASP A 273 11.10 -11.52 -23.78
N ASP A 274 11.69 -12.71 -23.83
CA ASP A 274 11.27 -13.90 -23.07
C ASP A 274 11.48 -13.74 -21.54
N GLN A 275 12.14 -12.68 -21.09
CA GLN A 275 12.30 -12.38 -19.65
C GLN A 275 10.99 -11.93 -18.98
N TYR A 276 10.03 -11.45 -19.76
CA TYR A 276 8.76 -10.96 -19.26
C TYR A 276 7.63 -11.91 -19.65
N THR A 277 6.80 -12.24 -18.71
CA THR A 277 5.59 -13.05 -18.93
C THR A 277 4.36 -12.29 -18.49
N ASN A 278 3.32 -12.33 -19.31
CA ASN A 278 2.01 -11.83 -18.91
C ASN A 278 1.48 -12.63 -17.72
N GLY A 279 0.90 -11.93 -16.76
CA GLY A 279 0.38 -12.55 -15.55
C GLY A 279 -0.56 -11.66 -14.77
N TYR A 280 -1.20 -12.23 -13.78
CA TYR A 280 -2.03 -11.51 -12.81
C TYR A 280 -2.03 -12.26 -11.48
N SER A 281 -2.53 -11.64 -10.43
CA SER A 281 -2.64 -12.29 -9.14
C SER A 281 -4.06 -12.28 -8.58
N ILE A 282 -4.39 -13.31 -7.79
CA ILE A 282 -5.63 -13.40 -7.02
C ILE A 282 -5.25 -13.41 -5.56
N ILE A 283 -5.64 -12.38 -4.83
CA ILE A 283 -5.33 -12.19 -3.43
C ILE A 283 -6.60 -12.45 -2.62
N ASN A 284 -6.59 -13.53 -1.86
CA ASN A 284 -7.68 -13.89 -0.96
C ASN A 284 -7.26 -13.53 0.46
N PHE A 285 -7.92 -12.58 1.08
CA PHE A 285 -7.59 -12.23 2.45
C PHE A 285 -8.80 -12.27 3.39
N ASN A 286 -8.49 -12.65 4.62
CA ASN A 286 -9.46 -12.69 5.69
C ASN A 286 -8.86 -11.98 6.88
N LYS A 287 -9.49 -10.90 7.32
CA LYS A 287 -9.02 -10.12 8.47
C LYS A 287 -8.93 -11.02 9.71
N GLY A 288 -7.75 -11.11 10.31
CA GLY A 288 -7.48 -12.00 11.43
C GLY A 288 -7.23 -13.47 11.08
N GLY A 289 -7.09 -13.80 9.78
CA GLY A 289 -6.77 -15.13 9.29
C GLY A 289 -5.49 -15.15 8.45
N GLU A 290 -5.53 -15.91 7.37
CA GLU A 290 -4.43 -16.03 6.40
C GLU A 290 -4.77 -15.28 5.12
N THR A 291 -3.74 -14.73 4.47
CA THR A 291 -3.82 -14.16 3.13
C THR A 291 -3.18 -15.15 2.16
N LYS A 292 -3.99 -15.68 1.24
CA LYS A 292 -3.50 -16.55 0.17
C LYS A 292 -3.39 -15.74 -1.12
N ILE A 293 -2.22 -15.74 -1.74
CA ILE A 293 -1.91 -15.02 -2.97
C ILE A 293 -1.56 -16.05 -4.03
N CYS A 294 -2.36 -16.12 -5.09
CA CYS A 294 -2.19 -17.05 -6.19
C CYS A 294 -1.79 -16.29 -7.46
N TYR A 295 -0.75 -16.76 -8.11
CA TYR A 295 -0.18 -16.17 -9.30
C TYR A 295 -0.54 -16.97 -10.52
N ARG A 296 -0.92 -16.24 -11.57
CA ARG A 296 -1.27 -16.79 -12.87
C ARG A 296 -0.30 -16.25 -13.91
N LYS A 297 0.24 -17.12 -14.78
CA LYS A 297 1.08 -16.73 -15.93
C LYS A 297 0.46 -17.21 -17.24
N TYR A 298 0.67 -16.43 -18.29
CA TYR A 298 0.25 -16.79 -19.62
C TYR A 298 1.26 -17.72 -20.28
N LEU A 299 0.78 -18.83 -20.84
CA LEU A 299 1.58 -19.75 -21.67
C LEU A 299 1.23 -19.53 -23.13
N SER A 300 2.12 -18.88 -23.88
CA SER A 300 1.94 -18.60 -25.31
C SER A 300 1.77 -19.88 -26.14
N SER A 301 2.43 -20.98 -25.78
CA SER A 301 2.32 -22.26 -26.46
C SER A 301 0.93 -22.92 -26.37
N HIS A 302 0.10 -22.50 -25.42
CA HIS A 302 -1.22 -23.05 -25.17
C HIS A 302 -2.31 -21.97 -25.18
N GLU A 303 -1.95 -20.72 -25.41
CA GLU A 303 -2.83 -19.55 -25.43
C GLU A 303 -3.75 -19.46 -24.22
N LYS A 304 -3.22 -19.73 -23.02
CA LYS A 304 -4.00 -19.74 -21.76
C LYS A 304 -3.19 -19.33 -20.55
N PHE A 305 -3.89 -18.83 -19.54
CA PHE A 305 -3.30 -18.63 -18.22
C PHE A 305 -3.28 -19.95 -17.41
N VAL A 306 -2.22 -20.14 -16.65
CA VAL A 306 -2.02 -21.30 -15.75
C VAL A 306 -1.47 -20.82 -14.41
N ALA A 307 -1.47 -21.70 -13.40
CA ALA A 307 -0.77 -21.43 -12.15
C ALA A 307 0.72 -21.14 -12.42
N ASN A 308 1.26 -20.09 -11.83
CA ASN A 308 2.68 -19.80 -11.95
C ASN A 308 3.47 -20.52 -10.86
N THR A 309 3.91 -21.74 -11.17
CA THR A 309 4.66 -22.60 -10.25
C THR A 309 6.15 -22.26 -10.18
N ASP A 310 6.62 -21.28 -10.97
CA ASP A 310 8.02 -20.85 -10.93
C ASP A 310 8.27 -19.86 -9.76
N ILE A 311 7.22 -19.48 -9.04
CA ILE A 311 7.28 -18.51 -7.97
C ILE A 311 7.18 -19.21 -6.61
N GLY A 312 8.20 -18.98 -5.79
CA GLY A 312 8.22 -19.43 -4.40
C GLY A 312 8.62 -20.89 -4.22
N SER A 313 9.32 -21.15 -3.12
CA SER A 313 9.83 -22.47 -2.75
C SER A 313 8.77 -23.42 -2.19
N ASP A 314 7.56 -22.91 -1.88
CA ASP A 314 6.64 -23.61 -0.96
C ASP A 314 5.31 -24.00 -1.60
N SER A 315 5.10 -23.78 -2.92
CA SER A 315 3.81 -24.10 -3.52
C SER A 315 3.90 -24.76 -4.89
N ASP A 316 3.44 -25.98 -4.97
CA ASP A 316 3.21 -26.71 -6.24
C ASP A 316 2.03 -26.10 -7.03
N ASP A 317 1.20 -25.24 -6.43
CA ASP A 317 -0.02 -24.67 -7.00
C ASP A 317 0.10 -23.19 -7.44
N GLY A 318 1.29 -22.60 -7.35
CA GLY A 318 1.53 -21.19 -7.69
C GLY A 318 0.92 -20.20 -6.69
N CYS A 319 0.61 -20.65 -5.48
CA CYS A 319 0.06 -19.79 -4.42
C CYS A 319 1.03 -19.70 -3.24
N MET A 320 1.03 -18.54 -2.58
CA MET A 320 1.73 -18.30 -1.33
C MET A 320 0.73 -17.93 -0.23
N THR A 321 0.94 -18.43 0.98
CA THR A 321 0.13 -18.10 2.14
C THR A 321 0.94 -17.27 3.14
N ILE A 322 0.40 -16.13 3.53
CA ILE A 322 1.00 -15.21 4.50
C ILE A 322 0.03 -15.04 5.66
N PRO A 323 0.48 -15.10 6.93
CA PRO A 323 -0.38 -14.79 8.05
C PRO A 323 -0.83 -13.32 7.99
N TYR A 324 -2.13 -13.07 8.06
CA TYR A 324 -2.66 -11.71 8.18
C TYR A 324 -2.67 -11.33 9.66
N PRO A 325 -2.01 -10.26 10.07
CA PRO A 325 -1.92 -9.91 11.47
C PRO A 325 -3.30 -9.55 12.06
N ASN A 326 -3.62 -10.12 13.21
CA ASN A 326 -4.83 -9.75 13.94
C ASN A 326 -4.70 -8.31 14.46
N ASP A 327 -5.71 -7.46 14.27
CA ASP A 327 -5.73 -6.04 14.67
C ASP A 327 -5.35 -5.82 16.14
N ASN A 328 -5.82 -6.70 17.03
CA ASN A 328 -5.50 -6.60 18.45
C ASN A 328 -4.02 -6.85 18.77
N GLN A 329 -3.36 -7.73 18.00
CA GLN A 329 -1.92 -7.96 18.16
C GLN A 329 -1.13 -6.81 17.52
N ILE A 330 -1.59 -6.28 16.37
CA ILE A 330 -0.94 -5.13 15.72
C ILE A 330 -1.04 -3.88 16.60
N ALA A 331 -2.22 -3.59 17.13
CA ALA A 331 -2.41 -2.44 18.02
C ALA A 331 -1.56 -2.55 19.29
N LYS A 332 -1.52 -3.73 19.92
CA LYS A 332 -0.67 -4.00 21.09
C LYS A 332 0.82 -3.91 20.73
N THR A 333 1.24 -4.53 19.63
CA THR A 333 2.64 -4.48 19.17
C THR A 333 3.05 -3.04 18.81
N ARG A 334 2.20 -2.28 18.09
CA ARG A 334 2.47 -0.85 17.77
C ARG A 334 2.60 0.02 19.01
N ILE A 335 1.79 -0.23 20.05
CA ILE A 335 1.86 0.50 21.33
C ILE A 335 3.17 0.15 22.04
N VAL A 336 3.50 -1.14 22.13
CA VAL A 336 4.72 -1.62 22.79
C VAL A 336 5.97 -1.14 22.01
N ASP A 337 6.03 -1.32 20.69
CA ASP A 337 7.17 -0.89 19.88
C ASP A 337 7.36 0.64 19.92
N LYS A 338 6.27 1.41 19.93
CA LYS A 338 6.32 2.86 20.08
C LYS A 338 6.76 3.26 21.48
N ALA A 339 6.32 2.57 22.51
CA ALA A 339 6.76 2.79 23.88
C ALA A 339 8.25 2.45 24.03
N LEU A 340 8.70 1.32 23.50
CA LEU A 340 10.12 0.92 23.51
C LEU A 340 10.98 1.92 22.74
N TYR A 341 10.57 2.33 21.53
CA TYR A 341 11.30 3.35 20.77
C TYR A 341 11.38 4.69 21.51
N THR A 342 10.29 5.12 22.13
CA THR A 342 10.27 6.35 22.93
C THR A 342 11.17 6.22 24.17
N LEU A 343 11.14 5.07 24.82
CA LEU A 343 11.99 4.78 25.97
C LEU A 343 13.47 4.71 25.58
N GLU A 344 13.80 4.03 24.48
CA GLU A 344 15.19 3.87 24.04
C GLU A 344 15.80 5.16 23.50
N ASN A 345 15.02 6.04 22.85
CA ASN A 345 15.60 7.20 22.14
C ASN A 345 15.30 8.55 22.82
N VAL A 346 14.17 8.72 23.51
CA VAL A 346 13.81 10.02 24.10
C VAL A 346 14.22 10.13 25.57
N ARG A 347 14.20 9.03 26.31
CA ARG A 347 14.62 9.04 27.73
C ARG A 347 16.09 8.75 27.94
N PHE A 348 16.74 8.15 26.96
CA PHE A 348 18.16 7.86 27.01
C PHE A 348 18.98 9.12 27.23
N ASP A 349 18.66 10.22 26.54
CA ASP A 349 19.35 11.50 26.73
C ASP A 349 19.15 12.07 28.15
N ASN A 350 17.92 12.01 28.66
CA ASN A 350 17.61 12.49 30.01
C ASN A 350 18.20 11.61 31.11
N VAL A 351 18.27 10.30 30.93
CA VAL A 351 18.89 9.37 31.89
C VAL A 351 20.42 9.51 31.85
N ASN A 352 21.00 9.69 30.66
CA ASN A 352 22.42 9.94 30.51
C ASN A 352 22.85 11.27 31.15
N GLU A 353 22.08 12.35 30.97
CA GLU A 353 22.36 13.61 31.65
C GLU A 353 22.41 13.45 33.18
N HIS A 354 21.52 12.62 33.73
CA HIS A 354 21.53 12.35 35.19
C HIS A 354 22.65 11.39 35.63
N LEU A 355 23.02 10.41 34.84
CA LEU A 355 24.11 9.48 35.15
C LEU A 355 25.50 10.15 35.06
N PHE A 356 25.67 11.06 34.12
CA PHE A 356 26.91 11.85 34.03
C PHE A 356 27.14 12.80 35.24
N THR A 357 26.08 13.26 35.87
CA THR A 357 26.16 14.09 37.08
C THR A 357 26.62 13.31 38.32
N TYR A 358 26.65 11.99 38.31
CA TYR A 358 27.07 11.14 39.43
C TYR A 358 28.46 10.51 39.28
N GLY A 359 29.29 11.01 38.38
CA GLY A 359 30.74 10.67 38.36
C GLY A 359 31.05 9.26 37.86
N LEU A 360 30.23 8.66 37.03
CA LEU A 360 30.63 7.48 36.28
C LEU A 360 31.59 7.88 35.18
N ASP A 361 32.82 7.45 35.35
CA ASP A 361 33.99 7.78 34.49
C ASP A 361 33.94 7.00 33.17
N THR A 362 32.83 7.12 32.42
CA THR A 362 32.70 6.48 31.13
C THR A 362 32.29 7.52 30.06
N ASN A 363 33.24 7.83 29.20
CA ASN A 363 33.01 8.63 27.99
C ASN A 363 32.23 7.89 26.88
N VAL A 364 31.61 6.78 27.18
CA VAL A 364 30.85 5.97 26.23
C VAL A 364 29.38 5.94 26.67
N PRO A 365 28.46 6.42 25.85
CA PRO A 365 27.04 6.30 26.16
C PRO A 365 26.62 4.83 26.21
N CYS A 366 26.16 4.36 27.38
CA CYS A 366 25.60 3.05 27.58
C CYS A 366 24.09 3.10 27.42
N LYS A 367 23.51 2.05 26.89
CA LYS A 367 22.06 1.92 26.83
C LYS A 367 21.51 1.64 28.24
N ILE A 368 20.28 2.12 28.52
CA ILE A 368 19.65 1.95 29.82
C ILE A 368 19.53 0.47 30.21
N ASN A 369 19.30 -0.42 29.26
CA ASN A 369 19.25 -1.87 29.48
C ASN A 369 20.59 -2.50 29.86
N GLU A 370 21.70 -1.83 29.62
CA GLU A 370 23.05 -2.28 30.04
C GLU A 370 23.36 -1.86 31.49
N LEU A 371 22.66 -0.85 31.99
CA LEU A 371 22.81 -0.31 33.32
C LEU A 371 21.65 -0.70 34.26
N PHE A 372 20.56 -1.14 33.71
CA PHE A 372 19.36 -1.44 34.47
C PHE A 372 19.50 -2.77 35.20
N VAL A 373 19.39 -2.72 36.51
CA VAL A 373 19.24 -3.90 37.36
C VAL A 373 17.76 -4.06 37.67
N GLU A 374 17.18 -5.17 37.22
CA GLU A 374 15.77 -5.45 37.45
C GLU A 374 15.47 -5.51 38.94
N PRO A 375 14.58 -4.65 39.46
CA PRO A 375 14.19 -4.71 40.86
C PRO A 375 13.29 -5.92 41.12
N VAL A 376 13.43 -6.49 42.25
CA VAL A 376 12.54 -7.52 42.74
C VAL A 376 11.23 -6.85 43.19
N LEU A 377 10.12 -7.26 42.59
CA LEU A 377 8.77 -6.79 42.94
C LEU A 377 8.05 -7.85 43.77
N SER A 378 7.27 -7.44 44.76
CA SER A 378 6.47 -8.36 45.54
C SER A 378 5.01 -7.92 45.65
N ASN A 379 4.11 -8.88 45.90
CA ASN A 379 2.68 -8.62 46.08
C ASN A 379 2.35 -7.80 47.33
N ILE A 380 3.18 -7.88 48.36
CA ILE A 380 3.00 -7.19 49.66
C ILE A 380 4.37 -6.66 50.15
N PRO A 381 4.41 -5.60 50.97
CA PRO A 381 5.63 -5.08 51.54
C PRO A 381 6.33 -6.11 52.46
N GLU A 382 7.61 -6.35 52.25
CA GLU A 382 8.41 -7.32 53.04
C GLU A 382 8.50 -6.96 54.52
N THR A 383 8.37 -5.68 54.85
CA THR A 383 8.57 -5.16 56.22
C THR A 383 7.46 -5.56 57.22
N HIS A 384 6.31 -6.07 56.75
CA HIS A 384 5.16 -6.34 57.57
C HIS A 384 4.49 -7.69 57.28
N SER A 385 5.17 -8.60 56.57
CA SER A 385 4.56 -9.83 56.04
C SER A 385 5.29 -11.07 56.52
N ASN A 386 4.54 -12.15 56.65
CA ASN A 386 5.12 -13.45 56.91
C ASN A 386 5.90 -13.86 55.62
N PRO A 387 7.16 -14.30 55.72
CA PRO A 387 7.97 -14.66 54.52
C PRO A 387 7.27 -15.63 53.58
N ASP A 388 6.43 -16.51 54.07
CA ASP A 388 5.70 -17.52 53.28
C ASP A 388 4.55 -16.93 52.45
N ASP A 389 4.12 -15.69 52.70
CA ASP A 389 3.02 -15.00 51.98
C ASP A 389 3.53 -14.07 50.89
N ILE A 390 4.85 -13.92 50.76
CA ILE A 390 5.47 -13.01 49.78
C ILE A 390 5.67 -13.72 48.45
N ILE A 391 4.99 -13.23 47.41
CA ILE A 391 5.18 -13.68 46.04
C ILE A 391 6.02 -12.66 45.33
N TYR A 392 7.13 -13.10 44.74
CA TYR A 392 8.03 -12.26 43.95
C TYR A 392 7.69 -12.36 42.50
N TYR A 393 7.83 -11.24 41.78
CA TYR A 393 7.54 -11.10 40.34
C TYR A 393 8.73 -10.49 39.60
N HIS A 394 8.92 -10.94 38.37
CA HIS A 394 9.78 -10.29 37.40
C HIS A 394 9.01 -9.20 36.64
N LEU A 395 9.71 -8.15 36.20
CA LEU A 395 9.09 -7.07 35.43
C LEU A 395 8.44 -7.60 34.14
N SER A 396 9.03 -8.62 33.53
CA SER A 396 8.50 -9.33 32.36
C SER A 396 7.12 -9.96 32.59
N ASP A 397 6.76 -10.31 33.82
CA ASP A 397 5.47 -10.91 34.15
C ASP A 397 4.33 -9.90 33.98
N PHE A 398 4.61 -8.60 34.23
CA PHE A 398 3.65 -7.52 34.06
C PHE A 398 3.49 -7.13 32.59
N ILE A 399 4.56 -7.17 31.82
CA ILE A 399 4.55 -6.80 30.38
C ILE A 399 3.75 -7.81 29.56
N ARG A 400 3.76 -9.10 29.94
CA ARG A 400 3.09 -10.18 29.24
C ARG A 400 1.61 -10.32 29.56
N ASN A 401 1.18 -9.82 30.69
CA ASN A 401 -0.22 -9.90 31.14
C ASN A 401 -1.02 -8.66 30.69
N SER A 402 -2.29 -8.88 30.38
CA SER A 402 -3.20 -7.80 29.94
C SER A 402 -3.85 -7.02 31.09
N ASP A 403 -3.48 -7.30 32.33
CA ASP A 403 -4.06 -6.70 33.51
C ASP A 403 -3.46 -5.32 33.80
N ASN A 404 -4.24 -4.48 34.51
CA ASN A 404 -3.75 -3.20 35.01
C ASN A 404 -3.05 -3.41 36.34
N PHE A 405 -1.82 -2.93 36.46
CA PHE A 405 -1.04 -3.04 37.67
C PHE A 405 -0.81 -1.68 38.31
N LEU A 406 -0.74 -1.66 39.63
CA LEU A 406 -0.42 -0.48 40.44
C LEU A 406 0.83 -0.77 41.25
N ILE A 407 1.95 -0.09 40.92
CA ILE A 407 3.24 -0.28 41.60
C ILE A 407 3.40 0.74 42.71
N TYR A 408 3.51 0.25 43.94
CA TYR A 408 3.80 1.06 45.13
C TYR A 408 5.26 0.97 45.52
N GLY A 409 5.76 2.01 46.14
CA GLY A 409 7.10 2.02 46.72
C GLY A 409 7.38 3.34 47.45
N LEU A 410 8.40 3.37 48.27
CA LEU A 410 8.83 4.55 48.99
C LEU A 410 9.34 5.63 48.01
N LYS A 411 9.48 6.86 48.50
CA LYS A 411 10.14 7.94 47.76
C LYS A 411 11.55 7.48 47.39
N GLU A 412 11.97 7.72 46.16
CA GLU A 412 13.31 7.36 45.65
C GLU A 412 13.56 5.82 45.52
N SER A 413 12.54 4.99 45.55
CA SER A 413 12.66 3.54 45.37
C SER A 413 12.76 3.07 43.90
N GLY A 414 13.06 3.97 42.98
CA GLY A 414 13.21 3.63 41.54
C GLY A 414 11.92 3.38 40.76
N LYS A 415 10.74 3.69 41.31
CA LYS A 415 9.43 3.50 40.64
C LYS A 415 9.39 4.12 39.24
N THR A 416 9.88 5.34 39.11
CA THR A 416 9.91 6.03 37.82
C THR A 416 10.77 5.29 36.79
N THR A 417 11.87 4.71 37.22
CA THR A 417 12.75 3.91 36.37
C THR A 417 12.04 2.63 35.92
N VAL A 418 11.38 1.92 36.85
CA VAL A 418 10.62 0.70 36.54
C VAL A 418 9.46 0.97 35.59
N THR A 419 8.67 2.02 35.82
CA THR A 419 7.53 2.38 34.95
C THR A 419 7.97 3.04 33.64
N SER A 420 9.25 3.31 33.47
CA SER A 420 9.86 3.91 32.29
C SER A 420 10.53 2.87 31.38
N GLN A 421 10.70 1.64 31.84
CA GLN A 421 11.12 0.49 31.05
C GLN A 421 9.90 -0.24 30.46
#